data_e9af8800b866ef9a37b5564273ed475b
#
_entry.id   e9af8800b866ef9a37b5564273ed475b
#
_cell.length_a   1.000
_cell.length_b   1.000
_cell.length_c   1.000
_cell.angle_alpha   90.00
_cell.angle_beta   90.00
_cell.angle_gamma   90.00
#
_symmetry.space_group_name_H-M   'P 1'
#
loop_
_entity.id
_entity.type
_entity.pdbx_description
1 polymer ?
#
loop_
_entity_poly.entity_id
_entity_poly.type
_entity_poly.pdbx_seq_one_letter_code
_entity_poly.pdbx_strand_id
1 'polypeptide(L)'
;QLEAFTTELTENVKLLMKQFWPGPISFILPLKRGYLCENVSGGLDSIAVRMPSHPIGRAVLKSVYIPIAAPSANISGRPSPTTFEHVINDLDGRIDGIIKAEQSEEGLESTVLDCTRYPFRIARPGSITKQMIETVLPGSVKEQPFNSDKPIAPGMKYKHYSPDTPLNIVKDINQRPNDDKDWSHAAFILPADQKALVPKKAKFIPLCK
;
A
#
# COMPACT_ATOMS: atom_id res chain seq x y z
N GLN A 1 4.74 21.68 7.49
CA GLN A 1 5.17 21.49 6.08
C GLN A 1 3.99 21.42 5.10
N LEU A 2 2.87 20.75 5.46
CA LEU A 2 1.70 20.59 4.57
C LEU A 2 1.16 21.93 4.03
N GLU A 3 1.04 22.92 4.89
CA GLU A 3 0.50 24.26 4.58
C GLU A 3 1.29 25.00 3.48
N ALA A 4 2.53 24.60 3.24
CA ALA A 4 3.36 25.18 2.20
C ALA A 4 2.90 24.78 0.78
N PHE A 5 2.37 23.55 0.62
CA PHE A 5 2.06 22.96 -0.69
C PHE A 5 0.64 22.38 -0.80
N THR A 6 -0.18 22.49 0.23
CA THR A 6 -1.62 22.18 0.15
C THR A 6 -2.45 23.44 0.38
N THR A 7 -3.66 23.45 -0.17
CA THR A 7 -4.66 24.46 0.17
C THR A 7 -5.14 24.24 1.61
N GLU A 8 -6.01 25.13 2.09
CA GLU A 8 -6.58 24.99 3.44
C GLU A 8 -7.25 23.63 3.63
N LEU A 9 -6.88 22.95 4.72
CA LEU A 9 -7.44 21.65 5.08
C LEU A 9 -8.76 21.85 5.81
N THR A 10 -9.79 21.12 5.37
CA THR A 10 -11.08 21.09 6.08
C THR A 10 -10.93 20.47 7.46
N GLU A 11 -11.82 20.81 8.38
CA GLU A 11 -11.83 20.24 9.74
C GLU A 11 -11.99 18.71 9.73
N ASN A 12 -12.78 18.18 8.80
CA ASN A 12 -12.93 16.75 8.62
C ASN A 12 -11.59 16.05 8.28
N VAL A 13 -10.80 16.64 7.39
CA VAL A 13 -9.47 16.12 7.04
C VAL A 13 -8.52 16.20 8.23
N LYS A 14 -8.52 17.32 8.95
CA LYS A 14 -7.69 17.51 10.15
C LYS A 14 -8.05 16.48 11.24
N LEU A 15 -9.34 16.20 11.43
CA LEU A 15 -9.83 15.20 12.37
C LEU A 15 -9.31 13.80 12.03
N LEU A 16 -9.41 13.39 10.77
CA LEU A 16 -8.90 12.09 10.30
C LEU A 16 -7.38 12.00 10.39
N MET A 17 -6.65 13.06 10.05
CA MET A 17 -5.21 13.12 10.23
C MET A 17 -4.80 12.98 11.69
N LYS A 18 -5.49 13.65 12.61
CA LYS A 18 -5.24 13.54 14.05
C LYS A 18 -5.44 12.12 14.57
N GLN A 19 -6.41 11.41 14.02
CA GLN A 19 -6.74 10.05 14.45
C GLN A 19 -5.79 9.00 13.86
N PHE A 20 -5.43 9.14 12.58
CA PHE A 20 -4.74 8.08 11.85
C PHE A 20 -3.27 8.37 11.52
N TRP A 21 -2.77 9.57 11.83
CA TRP A 21 -1.36 9.91 11.69
C TRP A 21 -0.65 10.06 13.04
N PRO A 22 0.58 9.55 13.13
CA PRO A 22 1.35 8.78 12.13
C PRO A 22 0.76 7.39 11.91
N GLY A 23 0.68 6.93 10.63
CA GLY A 23 0.05 5.63 10.37
C GLY A 23 -0.01 5.24 8.89
N PRO A 24 -0.65 4.07 8.61
CA PRO A 24 -0.70 3.46 7.28
C PRO A 24 -1.83 4.03 6.41
N ILE A 25 -2.00 5.34 6.38
CA ILE A 25 -2.97 6.04 5.53
C ILE A 25 -2.33 7.24 4.84
N SER A 26 -2.60 7.38 3.55
CA SER A 26 -2.25 8.53 2.73
C SER A 26 -3.51 9.33 2.40
N PHE A 27 -3.44 10.64 2.49
CA PHE A 27 -4.52 11.54 2.10
C PHE A 27 -4.17 12.22 0.77
N ILE A 28 -5.08 12.13 -0.22
CA ILE A 28 -4.98 12.94 -1.43
C ILE A 28 -5.63 14.29 -1.12
N LEU A 29 -4.84 15.34 -1.25
CA LEU A 29 -5.21 16.71 -0.89
C LEU A 29 -5.08 17.63 -2.11
N PRO A 30 -5.85 18.72 -2.20
CA PRO A 30 -5.67 19.72 -3.22
C PRO A 30 -4.26 20.35 -3.12
N LEU A 31 -3.56 20.42 -4.24
CA LEU A 31 -2.20 20.94 -4.35
C LEU A 31 -2.20 22.45 -4.54
N LYS A 32 -1.39 23.15 -3.75
CA LYS A 32 -1.00 24.54 -3.99
C LYS A 32 0.23 24.55 -4.89
N ARG A 33 0.08 25.06 -6.11
CA ARG A 33 1.18 25.10 -7.09
C ARG A 33 2.30 26.03 -6.68
N GLY A 34 3.49 25.79 -7.22
CA GLY A 34 4.65 26.67 -7.07
C GLY A 34 5.62 26.33 -5.93
N TYR A 35 5.28 25.36 -5.07
CA TYR A 35 6.19 24.89 -4.01
C TYR A 35 6.89 23.57 -4.36
N LEU A 36 6.15 22.63 -4.90
CA LEU A 36 6.68 21.33 -5.32
C LEU A 36 6.97 21.34 -6.83
N CYS A 37 7.99 20.57 -7.24
CA CYS A 37 8.25 20.30 -8.65
C CYS A 37 7.03 19.58 -9.29
N GLU A 38 6.68 19.94 -10.51
CA GLU A 38 5.52 19.38 -11.23
C GLU A 38 5.61 17.85 -11.40
N ASN A 39 6.82 17.32 -11.54
CA ASN A 39 7.03 15.88 -11.63
C ASN A 39 6.51 15.10 -10.41
N VAL A 40 6.49 15.72 -9.21
CA VAL A 40 6.03 15.08 -7.98
C VAL A 40 4.53 14.82 -8.01
N SER A 41 3.75 15.73 -8.60
CA SER A 41 2.29 15.58 -8.75
C SER A 41 1.89 14.86 -10.04
N GLY A 42 2.83 14.63 -10.97
CA GLY A 42 2.52 14.11 -12.31
C GLY A 42 1.57 15.03 -13.10
N GLY A 43 1.61 16.34 -12.84
CA GLY A 43 0.74 17.34 -13.47
C GLY A 43 -0.67 17.43 -12.87
N LEU A 44 -0.98 16.66 -11.81
CA LEU A 44 -2.27 16.71 -11.13
C LEU A 44 -2.38 17.93 -10.21
N ASP A 45 -3.61 18.39 -9.98
CA ASP A 45 -3.93 19.46 -9.01
C ASP A 45 -4.13 18.90 -7.58
N SER A 46 -3.63 17.70 -7.33
CA SER A 46 -3.71 17.03 -6.04
C SER A 46 -2.42 16.24 -5.76
N ILE A 47 -2.16 16.01 -4.48
CA ILE A 47 -0.97 15.31 -3.99
C ILE A 47 -1.34 14.33 -2.91
N ALA A 48 -0.81 13.10 -2.97
CA ALA A 48 -0.93 12.13 -1.90
C ALA A 48 0.16 12.35 -0.85
N VAL A 49 -0.23 12.51 0.41
CA VAL A 49 0.67 12.77 1.53
C VAL A 49 0.46 11.75 2.64
N ARG A 50 1.55 11.39 3.32
CA ARG A 50 1.53 10.45 4.44
C ARG A 50 2.53 10.83 5.52
N MET A 51 2.18 10.57 6.78
CA MET A 51 3.12 10.58 7.90
C MET A 51 3.31 9.13 8.37
N PRO A 52 4.48 8.50 8.15
CA PRO A 52 4.73 7.12 8.55
C PRO A 52 4.79 6.98 10.06
N SER A 53 4.35 5.81 10.59
CA SER A 53 4.45 5.47 12.01
C SER A 53 5.85 5.00 12.42
N HIS A 54 6.58 4.35 11.51
CA HIS A 54 7.86 3.72 11.80
C HIS A 54 8.89 4.72 12.36
N PRO A 55 9.56 4.42 13.50
CA PRO A 55 10.46 5.34 14.18
C PRO A 55 11.61 5.85 13.29
N ILE A 56 12.25 4.97 12.51
CA ILE A 56 13.33 5.33 11.59
C ILE A 56 12.81 6.27 10.50
N GLY A 57 11.68 5.95 9.86
CA GLY A 57 11.06 6.83 8.86
C GLY A 57 10.75 8.21 9.42
N ARG A 58 10.26 8.28 10.66
CA ARG A 58 10.02 9.55 11.36
C ARG A 58 11.30 10.30 11.69
N ALA A 59 12.38 9.58 12.07
CA ALA A 59 13.69 10.20 12.34
C ALA A 59 14.24 10.84 11.06
N VAL A 60 14.17 10.14 9.91
CA VAL A 60 14.57 10.68 8.62
C VAL A 60 13.76 11.95 8.28
N LEU A 61 12.44 11.91 8.41
CA LEU A 61 11.60 13.09 8.14
C LEU A 61 11.88 14.26 9.08
N LYS A 62 12.31 14.00 10.31
CA LYS A 62 12.70 15.05 11.26
C LYS A 62 14.08 15.65 10.96
N SER A 63 14.98 14.88 10.34
CA SER A 63 16.33 15.34 9.99
C SER A 63 16.38 16.23 8.74
N VAL A 64 15.29 16.25 7.97
CA VAL A 64 15.17 17.07 6.76
C VAL A 64 14.07 18.11 6.90
N TYR A 65 14.27 19.27 6.29
CA TYR A 65 13.32 20.41 6.36
C TYR A 65 12.41 20.51 5.13
N ILE A 66 12.49 19.52 4.23
CA ILE A 66 11.72 19.46 2.99
C ILE A 66 10.85 18.19 2.93
N PRO A 67 9.75 18.20 2.19
CA PRO A 67 8.99 16.99 1.89
C PRO A 67 9.84 15.99 1.10
N ILE A 68 9.61 14.68 1.34
CA ILE A 68 10.29 13.60 0.65
C ILE A 68 9.29 12.92 -0.29
N ALA A 69 9.63 12.82 -1.58
CA ALA A 69 8.89 11.96 -2.51
C ALA A 69 9.32 10.51 -2.30
N ALA A 70 8.38 9.65 -1.94
CA ALA A 70 8.67 8.27 -1.53
C ALA A 70 7.77 7.27 -2.27
N PRO A 71 8.20 6.72 -3.41
CA PRO A 71 7.56 5.54 -4.00
C PRO A 71 7.88 4.27 -3.21
N SER A 72 7.27 3.14 -3.61
CA SER A 72 7.68 1.83 -3.08
C SER A 72 9.10 1.48 -3.53
N ALA A 73 9.89 0.85 -2.64
CA ALA A 73 11.31 0.56 -2.85
C ALA A 73 11.52 -0.78 -3.60
N ASN A 74 10.93 -0.92 -4.78
CA ASN A 74 10.99 -2.11 -5.63
C ASN A 74 11.14 -1.73 -7.11
N ILE A 75 11.55 -2.69 -7.93
CA ILE A 75 11.46 -2.55 -9.39
C ILE A 75 9.98 -2.47 -9.80
N SER A 76 9.66 -1.59 -10.74
CA SER A 76 8.28 -1.41 -11.23
C SER A 76 7.64 -2.73 -11.67
N GLY A 77 6.42 -2.98 -11.22
CA GLY A 77 5.67 -4.20 -11.49
C GLY A 77 5.82 -5.30 -10.43
N ARG A 78 6.92 -5.32 -9.68
CA ARG A 78 7.14 -6.28 -8.59
C ARG A 78 6.33 -5.97 -7.34
N PRO A 79 6.14 -6.94 -6.43
CA PRO A 79 5.56 -6.70 -5.11
C PRO A 79 6.35 -5.67 -4.31
N SER A 80 5.65 -4.87 -3.49
CA SER A 80 6.31 -3.95 -2.57
C SER A 80 7.13 -4.72 -1.53
N PRO A 81 8.35 -4.26 -1.20
CA PRO A 81 9.21 -4.92 -0.23
C PRO A 81 8.66 -4.79 1.19
N THR A 82 8.80 -5.85 1.96
CA THR A 82 8.47 -5.89 3.39
C THR A 82 9.68 -6.10 4.28
N THR A 83 10.83 -6.47 3.71
CA THR A 83 12.10 -6.66 4.41
C THR A 83 13.24 -5.89 3.74
N PHE A 84 14.32 -5.71 4.48
CA PHE A 84 15.56 -5.11 3.97
C PHE A 84 16.14 -5.90 2.79
N GLU A 85 16.10 -7.24 2.87
CA GLU A 85 16.62 -8.13 1.83
C GLU A 85 15.84 -7.99 0.53
N HIS A 86 14.52 -7.75 0.58
CA HIS A 86 13.72 -7.48 -0.61
C HIS A 86 14.18 -6.20 -1.32
N VAL A 87 14.50 -5.15 -0.55
CA VAL A 87 15.00 -3.88 -1.12
C VAL A 87 16.37 -4.07 -1.75
N ILE A 88 17.29 -4.77 -1.10
CA ILE A 88 18.62 -5.08 -1.67
C ILE A 88 18.46 -5.85 -2.98
N ASN A 89 17.67 -6.92 -2.99
CA ASN A 89 17.50 -7.76 -4.17
C ASN A 89 16.98 -6.99 -5.39
N ASP A 90 16.18 -5.95 -5.16
CA ASP A 90 15.60 -5.15 -6.24
C ASP A 90 16.47 -3.94 -6.63
N LEU A 91 17.13 -3.30 -5.65
CA LEU A 91 17.69 -1.96 -5.84
C LEU A 91 19.19 -1.83 -5.58
N ASP A 92 19.90 -2.92 -5.22
CA ASP A 92 21.35 -2.87 -5.07
C ASP A 92 22.04 -2.39 -6.36
N GLY A 93 23.01 -1.50 -6.22
CA GLY A 93 23.68 -0.85 -7.33
C GLY A 93 22.84 0.16 -8.16
N ARG A 94 21.59 0.43 -7.73
CA ARG A 94 20.65 1.37 -8.41
C ARG A 94 20.31 2.60 -7.57
N ILE A 95 20.61 2.57 -6.29
CA ILE A 95 20.36 3.66 -5.32
C ILE A 95 21.61 3.88 -4.47
N ASP A 96 21.71 5.09 -3.89
CA ASP A 96 22.91 5.52 -3.15
C ASP A 96 23.01 4.89 -1.76
N GLY A 97 21.89 4.46 -1.17
CA GLY A 97 21.90 3.88 0.15
C GLY A 97 20.57 3.27 0.59
N ILE A 98 20.66 2.35 1.54
CA ILE A 98 19.52 1.67 2.15
C ILE A 98 19.70 1.73 3.67
N ILE A 99 18.67 2.20 4.37
CA ILE A 99 18.64 2.16 5.84
C ILE A 99 18.04 0.83 6.27
N LYS A 100 18.83 0.01 6.97
CA LYS A 100 18.34 -1.26 7.51
C LYS A 100 17.36 -1.01 8.66
N ALA A 101 16.20 -1.60 8.56
CA ALA A 101 15.14 -1.56 9.57
C ALA A 101 14.51 -2.95 9.73
N GLU A 102 13.64 -3.09 10.70
CA GLU A 102 12.83 -4.29 10.92
C GLU A 102 11.84 -4.50 9.76
N GLN A 103 11.31 -5.71 9.68
CA GLN A 103 10.25 -6.05 8.73
C GLN A 103 9.02 -5.15 8.91
N SER A 104 8.35 -4.86 7.80
CA SER A 104 7.07 -4.12 7.83
C SER A 104 6.02 -4.86 8.66
N GLU A 105 5.39 -4.17 9.60
CA GLU A 105 4.36 -4.72 10.48
C GLU A 105 3.09 -5.11 9.70
N GLU A 106 2.62 -4.23 8.82
CA GLU A 106 1.33 -4.40 8.14
C GLU A 106 1.38 -5.34 6.94
N GLY A 107 2.51 -5.44 6.25
CA GLY A 107 2.64 -6.24 5.03
C GLY A 107 1.71 -5.83 3.88
N LEU A 108 0.94 -4.78 4.05
CA LEU A 108 -0.01 -4.22 3.09
C LEU A 108 0.35 -2.78 2.75
N GLU A 109 -0.05 -2.36 1.56
CA GLU A 109 0.02 -0.96 1.16
C GLU A 109 -0.87 -0.08 2.04
N SER A 110 -0.46 1.18 2.24
CA SER A 110 -1.28 2.16 2.97
C SER A 110 -2.62 2.40 2.27
N THR A 111 -3.68 2.59 3.06
CA THR A 111 -4.94 3.10 2.54
C THR A 111 -4.71 4.46 1.90
N VAL A 112 -5.30 4.71 0.73
CA VAL A 112 -5.27 6.03 0.08
C VAL A 112 -6.67 6.60 0.07
N LEU A 113 -6.88 7.68 0.81
CA LEU A 113 -8.15 8.38 0.92
C LEU A 113 -8.11 9.67 0.11
N ASP A 114 -8.96 9.77 -0.90
CA ASP A 114 -9.15 10.99 -1.68
C ASP A 114 -10.04 11.97 -0.92
N CYS A 115 -9.44 13.05 -0.47
CA CYS A 115 -10.07 14.12 0.29
C CYS A 115 -10.29 15.40 -0.54
N THR A 116 -10.13 15.35 -1.85
CA THR A 116 -10.32 16.49 -2.74
C THR A 116 -11.79 16.91 -2.85
N ARG A 117 -12.72 16.00 -2.52
CA ARG A 117 -14.18 16.23 -2.51
C ARG A 117 -14.81 15.48 -1.34
N TYR A 118 -15.93 16.01 -0.83
CA TYR A 118 -16.73 15.34 0.19
C TYR A 118 -18.05 14.83 -0.42
N PRO A 119 -18.56 13.65 -0.07
CA PRO A 119 -17.92 12.61 0.76
C PRO A 119 -16.62 12.08 0.14
N PHE A 120 -15.69 11.65 1.02
CA PHE A 120 -14.37 11.14 0.62
C PHE A 120 -14.49 9.81 -0.14
N ARG A 121 -13.39 9.42 -0.81
CA ARG A 121 -13.33 8.16 -1.55
C ARG A 121 -12.05 7.39 -1.21
N ILE A 122 -12.18 6.10 -0.92
CA ILE A 122 -11.00 5.22 -0.84
C ILE A 122 -10.51 4.94 -2.26
N ALA A 123 -9.38 5.54 -2.62
CA ALA A 123 -8.73 5.35 -3.91
C ALA A 123 -7.95 4.03 -3.97
N ARG A 124 -7.40 3.60 -2.83
CA ARG A 124 -6.74 2.30 -2.66
C ARG A 124 -7.05 1.76 -1.27
N PRO A 125 -7.62 0.54 -1.15
CA PRO A 125 -7.80 -0.09 0.15
C PRO A 125 -6.44 -0.48 0.78
N GLY A 126 -6.39 -0.48 2.10
CA GLY A 126 -5.24 -0.89 2.93
C GLY A 126 -5.70 -1.23 4.34
N SER A 127 -4.79 -1.21 5.32
CA SER A 127 -5.08 -1.58 6.71
C SER A 127 -6.12 -0.67 7.39
N ILE A 128 -6.20 0.60 7.01
CA ILE A 128 -7.28 1.48 7.52
C ILE A 128 -8.52 1.27 6.66
N THR A 129 -9.53 0.65 7.25
CA THR A 129 -10.79 0.29 6.57
C THR A 129 -11.79 1.45 6.52
N LYS A 130 -12.80 1.33 5.64
CA LYS A 130 -13.95 2.25 5.62
C LYS A 130 -14.60 2.37 6.99
N GLN A 131 -14.85 1.23 7.66
CA GLN A 131 -15.49 1.22 8.97
C GLN A 131 -14.68 2.00 10.00
N MET A 132 -13.36 1.86 10.02
CA MET A 132 -12.50 2.63 10.93
C MET A 132 -12.62 4.14 10.67
N ILE A 133 -12.65 4.55 9.41
CA ILE A 133 -12.82 5.98 9.03
C ILE A 133 -14.19 6.47 9.48
N GLU A 134 -15.25 5.71 9.23
CA GLU A 134 -16.62 6.10 9.58
C GLU A 134 -16.94 6.00 11.07
N THR A 135 -16.13 5.28 11.85
CA THR A 135 -16.21 5.37 13.33
C THR A 135 -15.79 6.75 13.81
N VAL A 136 -14.83 7.40 13.12
CA VAL A 136 -14.37 8.76 13.47
C VAL A 136 -15.24 9.83 12.84
N LEU A 137 -15.69 9.61 11.62
CA LEU A 137 -16.49 10.57 10.84
C LEU A 137 -17.61 9.83 10.09
N PRO A 138 -18.78 9.61 10.70
CA PRO A 138 -19.88 8.85 10.12
C PRO A 138 -20.35 9.40 8.76
N GLY A 139 -20.61 8.51 7.80
CA GLY A 139 -21.11 8.87 6.48
C GLY A 139 -20.11 9.63 5.60
N SER A 140 -18.83 9.66 5.99
CA SER A 140 -17.81 10.44 5.29
C SER A 140 -17.23 9.76 4.07
N VAL A 141 -17.42 8.45 3.89
CA VAL A 141 -16.82 7.69 2.79
C VAL A 141 -17.90 7.15 1.85
N LYS A 142 -17.89 7.65 0.63
CA LYS A 142 -18.82 7.21 -0.42
C LYS A 142 -18.51 5.79 -0.86
N GLU A 143 -19.54 4.95 -0.98
CA GLU A 143 -19.44 3.70 -1.72
C GLU A 143 -19.39 4.00 -3.21
N GLN A 144 -18.30 3.59 -3.86
CA GLN A 144 -18.24 3.57 -5.31
C GLN A 144 -17.68 2.23 -5.78
N PRO A 145 -18.25 1.63 -6.84
CA PRO A 145 -17.59 0.54 -7.50
C PRO A 145 -16.22 1.03 -8.01
N PHE A 146 -15.23 0.16 -7.90
CA PHE A 146 -13.88 0.42 -8.41
C PHE A 146 -13.95 0.58 -9.93
N ASN A 147 -13.87 1.81 -10.43
CA ASN A 147 -13.81 2.09 -11.87
C ASN A 147 -12.35 2.37 -12.24
N SER A 148 -11.75 1.45 -13.01
CA SER A 148 -10.34 1.44 -13.38
C SER A 148 -9.91 2.47 -14.43
N ASP A 149 -10.88 3.18 -15.04
CA ASP A 149 -10.62 3.94 -16.28
C ASP A 149 -9.85 5.24 -16.09
N LYS A 150 -9.75 5.75 -14.84
CA LYS A 150 -8.93 6.93 -14.52
C LYS A 150 -8.16 6.69 -13.21
N PRO A 151 -6.87 6.36 -13.28
CA PRO A 151 -6.06 6.20 -12.09
C PRO A 151 -5.93 7.53 -11.35
N ILE A 152 -6.29 7.52 -10.07
CA ILE A 152 -6.20 8.70 -9.17
C ILE A 152 -5.14 8.54 -8.09
N ALA A 153 -4.50 7.37 -8.04
CA ALA A 153 -3.41 7.06 -7.12
C ALA A 153 -2.34 6.21 -7.82
N PRO A 154 -1.09 6.26 -7.35
CA PRO A 154 -0.04 5.34 -7.80
C PRO A 154 -0.48 3.88 -7.61
N GLY A 155 -0.11 3.01 -8.57
CA GLY A 155 -0.44 1.59 -8.52
C GLY A 155 -1.75 1.19 -9.22
N MET A 156 -2.49 2.14 -9.83
CA MET A 156 -3.76 1.84 -10.50
C MET A 156 -3.67 1.67 -12.02
N LYS A 157 -2.57 2.09 -12.67
CA LYS A 157 -2.49 2.19 -14.15
C LYS A 157 -1.87 0.98 -14.84
N TYR A 158 -1.01 0.22 -14.16
CA TYR A 158 -0.26 -0.89 -14.74
C TYR A 158 -0.45 -2.15 -13.88
N LYS A 159 -0.04 -3.31 -14.43
CA LYS A 159 0.04 -4.54 -13.65
C LYS A 159 1.09 -4.35 -12.55
N HIS A 160 0.63 -4.15 -11.32
CA HIS A 160 1.46 -3.99 -10.14
C HIS A 160 1.36 -5.23 -9.25
N TYR A 161 2.33 -5.40 -8.36
CA TYR A 161 2.34 -6.44 -7.31
C TYR A 161 2.30 -7.87 -7.87
N SER A 162 2.77 -8.07 -9.10
CA SER A 162 2.79 -9.39 -9.72
C SER A 162 4.09 -10.10 -9.37
N PRO A 163 4.05 -11.20 -8.60
CA PRO A 163 5.22 -12.04 -8.41
C PRO A 163 5.63 -12.71 -9.71
N ASP A 164 6.92 -13.04 -9.84
CA ASP A 164 7.43 -13.83 -10.98
C ASP A 164 6.84 -15.25 -10.96
N THR A 165 6.57 -15.79 -9.76
CA THR A 165 5.92 -17.08 -9.58
C THR A 165 4.41 -16.97 -9.86
N PRO A 166 3.84 -17.78 -10.76
CA PRO A 166 2.40 -17.79 -11.01
C PRO A 166 1.59 -18.06 -9.75
N LEU A 167 0.60 -17.20 -9.48
CA LEU A 167 -0.33 -17.36 -8.36
C LEU A 167 -1.74 -17.61 -8.87
N ASN A 168 -2.37 -18.69 -8.37
CA ASN A 168 -3.76 -19.06 -8.69
C ASN A 168 -4.59 -19.08 -7.42
N ILE A 169 -5.74 -18.43 -7.43
CA ILE A 169 -6.72 -18.49 -6.35
C ILE A 169 -7.66 -19.66 -6.64
N VAL A 170 -7.69 -20.64 -5.75
CA VAL A 170 -8.58 -21.79 -5.82
C VAL A 170 -9.72 -21.54 -4.85
N LYS A 171 -10.96 -21.54 -5.35
CA LYS A 171 -12.16 -21.30 -4.52
C LYS A 171 -12.50 -22.50 -3.63
N ASP A 172 -12.21 -23.70 -4.10
CA ASP A 172 -12.41 -24.96 -3.38
C ASP A 172 -11.19 -25.84 -3.59
N ILE A 173 -10.49 -26.14 -2.51
CA ILE A 173 -9.28 -26.99 -2.55
C ILE A 173 -9.56 -28.40 -3.07
N ASN A 174 -10.79 -28.91 -2.95
CA ASN A 174 -11.19 -30.21 -3.46
C ASN A 174 -11.37 -30.23 -4.98
N GLN A 175 -11.47 -29.06 -5.62
CA GLN A 175 -11.53 -28.89 -7.08
C GLN A 175 -10.15 -28.65 -7.70
N ARG A 176 -9.06 -28.95 -6.96
CA ARG A 176 -7.71 -28.88 -7.49
C ARG A 176 -7.55 -29.79 -8.72
N PRO A 177 -6.67 -29.45 -9.67
CA PRO A 177 -6.33 -30.35 -10.77
C PRO A 177 -5.75 -31.67 -10.22
N ASN A 178 -6.05 -32.78 -10.89
CA ASN A 178 -5.79 -34.18 -10.47
C ASN A 178 -4.47 -34.45 -9.76
N ASP A 179 -4.47 -35.40 -8.85
CA ASP A 179 -3.32 -35.87 -8.05
C ASP A 179 -2.15 -36.42 -8.87
N ASP A 180 -2.34 -36.68 -10.18
CA ASP A 180 -1.28 -37.14 -11.10
C ASP A 180 -0.31 -36.03 -11.50
N LYS A 181 -0.55 -34.78 -11.12
CA LYS A 181 0.34 -33.64 -11.38
C LYS A 181 1.55 -33.68 -10.44
N ASP A 182 2.73 -33.42 -10.98
CA ASP A 182 3.90 -33.20 -10.13
C ASP A 182 3.81 -31.85 -9.41
N TRP A 183 3.56 -31.90 -8.12
CA TRP A 183 3.43 -30.76 -7.24
C TRP A 183 4.73 -30.36 -6.54
N SER A 184 5.87 -30.97 -6.89
CA SER A 184 7.18 -30.70 -6.24
C SER A 184 7.63 -29.23 -6.33
N HIS A 185 7.15 -28.51 -7.34
CA HIS A 185 7.45 -27.08 -7.57
C HIS A 185 6.29 -26.15 -7.17
N ALA A 186 5.26 -26.67 -6.48
CA ALA A 186 4.12 -25.89 -6.05
C ALA A 186 4.13 -25.64 -4.54
N ALA A 187 3.59 -24.50 -4.14
CA ALA A 187 3.29 -24.17 -2.75
C ALA A 187 1.79 -23.89 -2.59
N PHE A 188 1.21 -24.42 -1.51
CA PHE A 188 -0.18 -24.19 -1.13
C PHE A 188 -0.20 -23.30 0.12
N ILE A 189 -0.91 -22.18 0.01
CA ILE A 189 -1.12 -21.25 1.12
C ILE A 189 -2.53 -21.46 1.63
N LEU A 190 -2.66 -22.07 2.80
CA LEU A 190 -3.94 -22.49 3.39
C LEU A 190 -3.94 -22.29 4.92
N PRO A 191 -5.11 -22.22 5.56
CA PRO A 191 -5.23 -22.30 7.01
C PRO A 191 -4.49 -23.51 7.58
N ALA A 192 -3.92 -23.36 8.78
CA ALA A 192 -3.05 -24.40 9.37
C ALA A 192 -3.76 -25.76 9.57
N ASP A 193 -5.06 -25.75 9.86
CA ASP A 193 -5.92 -26.93 10.02
C ASP A 193 -6.20 -27.66 8.70
N GLN A 194 -5.95 -27.04 7.55
CA GLN A 194 -6.15 -27.63 6.23
C GLN A 194 -4.87 -28.24 5.63
N LYS A 195 -3.80 -28.40 6.40
CA LYS A 195 -2.53 -28.99 5.93
C LYS A 195 -2.72 -30.39 5.29
N ALA A 196 -3.65 -31.18 5.77
CA ALA A 196 -3.93 -32.51 5.24
C ALA A 196 -4.44 -32.53 3.78
N LEU A 197 -4.95 -31.37 3.27
CA LEU A 197 -5.43 -31.23 1.91
C LEU A 197 -4.31 -30.94 0.90
N VAL A 198 -3.08 -30.70 1.37
CA VAL A 198 -1.94 -30.37 0.52
C VAL A 198 -1.34 -31.66 -0.08
N PRO A 199 -1.07 -31.70 -1.40
CA PRO A 199 -0.41 -32.84 -2.03
C PRO A 199 0.94 -33.16 -1.37
N LYS A 200 1.28 -34.44 -1.24
CA LYS A 200 2.48 -34.90 -0.50
C LYS A 200 3.80 -34.27 -0.95
N LYS A 201 3.92 -33.93 -2.23
CA LYS A 201 5.14 -33.32 -2.80
C LYS A 201 5.14 -31.80 -2.78
N ALA A 202 4.01 -31.16 -2.49
CA ALA A 202 3.90 -29.71 -2.48
C ALA A 202 4.37 -29.10 -1.16
N LYS A 203 4.86 -27.85 -1.22
CA LYS A 203 5.20 -27.08 -0.04
C LYS A 203 3.92 -26.55 0.61
N PHE A 204 3.78 -26.72 1.91
CA PHE A 204 2.71 -26.10 2.70
C PHE A 204 3.20 -24.81 3.34
N ILE A 205 2.42 -23.74 3.18
CA ILE A 205 2.64 -22.44 3.82
C ILE A 205 1.37 -22.13 4.61
N PRO A 206 1.41 -22.12 5.95
CA PRO A 206 0.24 -21.78 6.74
C PRO A 206 -0.10 -20.31 6.60
N LEU A 207 -1.39 -20.01 6.41
CA LEU A 207 -1.91 -18.67 6.66
C LEU A 207 -1.84 -18.40 8.16
N CYS A 208 -1.25 -17.28 8.54
CA CYS A 208 -1.29 -16.84 9.93
C CYS A 208 -2.76 -16.63 10.36
N LYS A 209 -3.02 -16.98 11.65
CA LYS A 209 -4.31 -16.74 12.28
C LYS A 209 -4.60 -15.25 12.40
#